data_22832d2fea4c98b899e5f0b48b84a266
#
_entry.id   22832d2fea4c98b899e5f0b48b84a266
#
_cell.length_a   1.000
_cell.length_b   1.000
_cell.length_c   1.000
_cell.angle_alpha   90.00
_cell.angle_beta   90.00
_cell.angle_gamma   90.00
#
_symmetry.space_group_name_H-M   'P 1'
#
loop_
_entity.id
_entity.type
_entity.pdbx_description
1 polymer ?
#
loop_
_entity_poly.entity_id
_entity_poly.type
_entity_poly.pdbx_seq_one_letter_code
_entity_poly.pdbx_strand_id
1 'polypeptide(L)'
;MGTAAVPIVLTFLLVFFAWRMVFSMNGDLVRARAWGVLVRKALPFIVLTLMALSMLVVRNFQEQGVLTAWAVIFVAGILLANLLSTPAAERRATKAFRRGDYESAIAEYRTLAEERPLARYHAFLGAALGANGESEESIEASNRALEEDPQYGLAYYNRALVHRRENRRSRAAKDLQRAIDADLPRRFKNAARKLLEETE
;
A
#
# COMPACT_ATOMS: atom_id res chain seq x y z
N MET A 1 -13.09 40.97 2.40
CA MET A 1 -13.07 39.78 3.28
C MET A 1 -13.04 38.42 2.57
N GLY A 2 -13.15 38.34 1.23
CA GLY A 2 -13.27 37.07 0.51
C GLY A 2 -11.98 36.34 0.15
N THR A 3 -10.83 37.00 0.06
CA THR A 3 -9.59 36.40 -0.49
C THR A 3 -8.83 35.51 0.49
N ALA A 4 -9.01 35.69 1.80
CA ALA A 4 -8.32 34.86 2.80
C ALA A 4 -9.01 33.52 3.10
N ALA A 5 -10.30 33.40 2.80
CA ALA A 5 -11.07 32.17 3.06
C ALA A 5 -10.71 31.04 2.07
N VAL A 6 -10.44 31.36 0.82
CA VAL A 6 -10.15 30.38 -0.25
C VAL A 6 -8.93 29.51 0.07
N PRO A 7 -7.74 30.04 0.43
CA PRO A 7 -6.60 29.20 0.75
C PRO A 7 -6.80 28.34 2.00
N ILE A 8 -7.56 28.82 2.98
CA ILE A 8 -7.89 28.04 4.19
C ILE A 8 -8.75 26.83 3.81
N VAL A 9 -9.83 27.04 3.06
CA VAL A 9 -10.72 25.96 2.59
C VAL A 9 -9.95 24.93 1.75
N LEU A 10 -9.10 25.38 0.83
CA LEU A 10 -8.27 24.49 0.01
C LEU A 10 -7.31 23.65 0.86
N THR A 11 -6.70 24.24 1.90
CA THR A 11 -5.83 23.52 2.83
C THR A 11 -6.60 22.40 3.56
N PHE A 12 -7.78 22.69 4.09
CA PHE A 12 -8.61 21.68 4.76
C PHE A 12 -9.04 20.57 3.80
N LEU A 13 -9.44 20.89 2.58
CA LEU A 13 -9.78 19.90 1.56
C LEU A 13 -8.59 19.00 1.22
N LEU A 14 -7.41 19.56 1.04
CA LEU A 14 -6.17 18.80 0.76
C LEU A 14 -5.85 17.84 1.90
N VAL A 15 -5.91 18.32 3.15
CA VAL A 15 -5.70 17.48 4.33
C VAL A 15 -6.75 16.37 4.41
N PHE A 16 -8.01 16.69 4.21
CA PHE A 16 -9.11 15.71 4.22
C PHE A 16 -8.88 14.61 3.17
N PHE A 17 -8.59 14.98 1.92
CA PHE A 17 -8.33 14.02 0.85
C PHE A 17 -7.07 13.18 1.10
N ALA A 18 -6.01 13.78 1.65
CA ALA A 18 -4.79 13.07 2.01
C ALA A 18 -5.08 11.99 3.06
N TRP A 19 -5.80 12.31 4.13
CA TRP A 19 -6.19 11.33 5.15
C TRP A 19 -7.14 10.26 4.64
N ARG A 20 -8.15 10.64 3.83
CA ARG A 20 -9.01 9.67 3.14
C ARG A 20 -8.18 8.69 2.30
N MET A 21 -7.14 9.16 1.61
CA MET A 21 -6.23 8.32 0.83
C MET A 21 -5.45 7.34 1.72
N VAL A 22 -4.92 7.79 2.87
CA VAL A 22 -4.22 6.92 3.83
C VAL A 22 -5.11 5.75 4.24
N PHE A 23 -6.34 6.03 4.67
CA PHE A 23 -7.26 4.98 5.11
C PHE A 23 -7.69 4.06 3.97
N SER A 24 -7.99 4.60 2.79
CA SER A 24 -8.40 3.78 1.64
C SER A 24 -7.29 2.87 1.11
N MET A 25 -6.03 3.28 1.22
CA MET A 25 -4.87 2.49 0.78
C MET A 25 -4.39 1.46 1.81
N ASN A 26 -4.82 1.57 3.06
CA ASN A 26 -4.37 0.74 4.16
C ASN A 26 -5.55 0.15 4.94
N GLY A 27 -6.63 -0.19 4.25
CA GLY A 27 -7.84 -0.78 4.86
C GLY A 27 -7.54 -2.09 5.60
N ASP A 28 -6.61 -2.90 5.09
CA ASP A 28 -6.13 -4.11 5.75
C ASP A 28 -5.48 -3.84 7.12
N LEU A 29 -4.68 -2.76 7.24
CA LEU A 29 -4.08 -2.38 8.52
C LEU A 29 -5.13 -1.90 9.54
N VAL A 30 -6.18 -1.25 9.05
CA VAL A 30 -7.30 -0.82 9.90
C VAL A 30 -8.07 -2.04 10.40
N ARG A 31 -8.40 -2.99 9.53
CA ARG A 31 -9.09 -4.24 9.88
C ARG A 31 -8.26 -5.10 10.84
N ALA A 32 -6.95 -5.20 10.61
CA ALA A 32 -6.01 -5.91 11.47
C ALA A 32 -5.69 -5.16 12.79
N ARG A 33 -6.23 -3.94 13.01
CA ARG A 33 -5.89 -3.06 14.15
C ARG A 33 -4.39 -2.81 14.31
N ALA A 34 -3.64 -2.86 13.20
CA ALA A 34 -2.19 -2.68 13.18
C ALA A 34 -1.80 -1.20 13.23
N TRP A 35 -2.25 -0.49 14.28
CA TRP A 35 -2.15 0.97 14.41
C TRP A 35 -0.71 1.49 14.31
N GLY A 36 0.27 0.78 14.89
CA GLY A 36 1.68 1.18 14.81
C GLY A 36 2.22 1.17 13.38
N VAL A 37 1.81 0.19 12.56
CA VAL A 37 2.17 0.12 11.14
C VAL A 37 1.42 1.19 10.35
N LEU A 38 0.14 1.41 10.66
CA LEU A 38 -0.69 2.44 10.02
C LEU A 38 -0.12 3.84 10.28
N VAL A 39 0.23 4.18 11.52
CA VAL A 39 0.86 5.46 11.88
C VAL A 39 2.18 5.65 11.12
N ARG A 40 3.01 4.61 11.04
CA ARG A 40 4.25 4.65 10.25
C ARG A 40 3.97 4.93 8.77
N LYS A 41 2.99 4.28 8.16
CA LYS A 41 2.59 4.52 6.76
C LYS A 41 1.97 5.92 6.57
N ALA A 42 1.39 6.50 7.63
CA ALA A 42 0.81 7.83 7.61
C ALA A 42 1.84 8.97 7.83
N LEU A 43 3.09 8.68 8.21
CA LEU A 43 4.11 9.70 8.50
C LEU A 43 4.22 10.82 7.44
N PRO A 44 4.28 10.53 6.12
CA PRO A 44 4.34 11.59 5.10
C PRO A 44 3.12 12.51 5.14
N PHE A 45 1.95 11.95 5.42
CA PHE A 45 0.69 12.70 5.50
C PHE A 45 0.57 13.50 6.81
N ILE A 46 1.14 12.99 7.91
CA ILE A 46 1.26 13.72 9.17
C ILE A 46 2.16 14.95 8.96
N VAL A 47 3.33 14.77 8.34
CA VAL A 47 4.23 15.89 8.02
C VAL A 47 3.53 16.90 7.11
N LEU A 48 2.86 16.43 6.05
CA LEU A 48 2.09 17.29 5.15
C LEU A 48 1.04 18.10 5.91
N THR A 49 0.30 17.49 6.83
CA THR A 49 -0.74 18.15 7.63
C THR A 49 -0.13 19.22 8.53
N LEU A 50 0.94 18.90 9.28
CA LEU A 50 1.60 19.83 10.17
C LEU A 50 2.18 21.02 9.41
N MET A 51 2.79 20.79 8.25
CA MET A 51 3.34 21.84 7.42
C MET A 51 2.24 22.71 6.77
N ALA A 52 1.12 22.10 6.33
CA ALA A 52 -0.02 22.86 5.83
C ALA A 52 -0.62 23.77 6.91
N LEU A 53 -0.72 23.29 8.15
CA LEU A 53 -1.17 24.09 9.27
C LEU A 53 -0.16 25.20 9.63
N SER A 54 1.15 24.91 9.61
CA SER A 54 2.19 25.91 9.87
C SER A 54 2.19 27.04 8.86
N MET A 55 1.74 26.81 7.63
CA MET A 55 1.63 27.84 6.60
C MET A 55 0.66 28.97 7.01
N LEU A 56 -0.34 28.68 7.86
CA LEU A 56 -1.25 29.70 8.39
C LEU A 56 -0.52 30.75 9.27
N VAL A 57 0.59 30.33 9.89
CA VAL A 57 1.44 31.18 10.70
C VAL A 57 2.53 31.84 9.85
N VAL A 58 3.26 31.03 9.06
CA VAL A 58 4.42 31.48 8.26
C VAL A 58 4.05 32.52 7.22
N ARG A 59 2.84 32.48 6.69
CA ARG A 59 2.36 33.49 5.71
C ARG A 59 2.38 34.94 6.24
N ASN A 60 2.43 35.13 7.56
CA ASN A 60 2.51 36.46 8.18
C ASN A 60 3.93 37.05 8.12
N PHE A 61 4.95 36.20 7.85
CA PHE A 61 6.33 36.62 7.69
C PHE A 61 6.58 36.89 6.21
N GLN A 62 6.83 38.15 5.85
CA GLN A 62 7.06 38.57 4.46
C GLN A 62 8.53 38.42 4.04
N GLU A 63 9.40 37.99 4.93
CA GLU A 63 10.82 37.80 4.63
C GLU A 63 11.04 36.58 3.75
N GLN A 64 11.65 36.76 2.57
CA GLN A 64 11.95 35.68 1.64
C GLN A 64 12.79 34.57 2.25
N GLY A 65 13.72 34.92 3.16
CA GLY A 65 14.57 33.95 3.87
C GLY A 65 13.77 32.97 4.72
N VAL A 66 12.74 33.44 5.42
CA VAL A 66 11.86 32.59 6.25
C VAL A 66 11.05 31.61 5.39
N LEU A 67 10.48 32.09 4.28
CA LEU A 67 9.71 31.24 3.37
C LEU A 67 10.59 30.19 2.69
N THR A 68 11.81 30.57 2.29
CA THR A 68 12.76 29.63 1.69
C THR A 68 13.19 28.54 2.68
N ALA A 69 13.56 28.93 3.91
CA ALA A 69 13.91 27.97 4.95
C ALA A 69 12.75 27.02 5.28
N TRP A 70 11.52 27.55 5.37
CA TRP A 70 10.33 26.74 5.56
C TRP A 70 10.13 25.70 4.46
N ALA A 71 10.28 26.11 3.18
CA ALA A 71 10.15 25.21 2.05
C ALA A 71 11.21 24.10 2.04
N VAL A 72 12.46 24.42 2.38
CA VAL A 72 13.55 23.43 2.49
C VAL A 72 13.25 22.42 3.61
N ILE A 73 12.84 22.90 4.78
CA ILE A 73 12.46 22.02 5.92
C ILE A 73 11.30 21.12 5.53
N PHE A 74 10.30 21.64 4.80
CA PHE A 74 9.17 20.86 4.32
C PHE A 74 9.61 19.73 3.40
N VAL A 75 10.42 20.02 2.38
CA VAL A 75 10.92 19.01 1.44
C VAL A 75 11.73 17.95 2.16
N ALA A 76 12.66 18.36 3.04
CA ALA A 76 13.46 17.45 3.84
C ALA A 76 12.59 16.58 4.76
N GLY A 77 11.59 17.15 5.42
CA GLY A 77 10.64 16.46 6.28
C GLY A 77 9.81 15.40 5.52
N ILE A 78 9.29 15.73 4.34
CA ILE A 78 8.57 14.77 3.49
C ILE A 78 9.49 13.62 3.03
N LEU A 79 10.72 13.93 2.59
CA LEU A 79 11.66 12.89 2.17
C LEU A 79 12.01 11.94 3.31
N LEU A 80 12.28 12.47 4.50
CA LEU A 80 12.57 11.69 5.69
C LEU A 80 11.35 10.85 6.10
N ALA A 81 10.16 11.45 6.13
CA ALA A 81 8.92 10.74 6.46
C ALA A 81 8.64 9.59 5.47
N ASN A 82 8.86 9.79 4.17
CA ASN A 82 8.76 8.73 3.17
C ASN A 82 9.79 7.61 3.42
N LEU A 83 11.02 7.96 3.77
CA LEU A 83 12.05 6.97 4.09
C LEU A 83 11.67 6.13 5.32
N LEU A 84 11.10 6.75 6.34
CA LEU A 84 10.71 6.09 7.59
C LEU A 84 9.37 5.35 7.51
N SER A 85 8.50 5.73 6.55
CA SER A 85 7.15 5.16 6.42
C SER A 85 7.14 3.67 6.05
N THR A 86 8.20 3.19 5.40
CA THR A 86 8.31 1.81 4.94
C THR A 86 9.52 1.13 5.61
N PRO A 87 9.32 -0.03 6.29
CA PRO A 87 10.43 -0.79 6.87
C PRO A 87 11.51 -1.09 5.84
N ALA A 88 12.77 -1.13 6.28
CA ALA A 88 13.91 -1.41 5.39
C ALA A 88 13.77 -2.78 4.71
N ALA A 89 13.32 -3.80 5.45
CA ALA A 89 13.04 -5.13 4.91
C ALA A 89 11.97 -5.09 3.80
N GLU A 90 10.84 -4.39 4.01
CA GLU A 90 9.79 -4.24 2.98
C GLU A 90 10.32 -3.53 1.72
N ARG A 91 11.21 -2.54 1.89
CA ARG A 91 11.86 -1.87 0.74
C ARG A 91 12.81 -2.81 -0.01
N ARG A 92 13.63 -3.61 0.72
CA ARG A 92 14.52 -4.60 0.11
C ARG A 92 13.73 -5.65 -0.65
N ALA A 93 12.72 -6.24 -0.01
CA ALA A 93 11.82 -7.22 -0.62
C ALA A 93 11.16 -6.70 -1.92
N THR A 94 10.58 -5.50 -1.85
CA THR A 94 9.93 -4.89 -3.02
C THR A 94 10.94 -4.60 -4.15
N LYS A 95 12.16 -4.18 -3.80
CA LYS A 95 13.22 -3.92 -4.77
C LYS A 95 13.72 -5.21 -5.43
N ALA A 96 13.92 -6.27 -4.66
CA ALA A 96 14.29 -7.60 -5.14
C ALA A 96 13.21 -8.14 -6.10
N PHE A 97 11.94 -8.12 -5.68
CA PHE A 97 10.80 -8.53 -6.51
C PHE A 97 10.74 -7.81 -7.85
N ARG A 98 10.92 -6.47 -7.85
CA ARG A 98 10.91 -5.67 -9.10
C ARG A 98 12.07 -5.96 -10.04
N ARG A 99 13.17 -6.52 -9.53
CA ARG A 99 14.35 -6.93 -10.32
C ARG A 99 14.27 -8.35 -10.83
N GLY A 100 13.23 -9.10 -10.44
CA GLY A 100 13.10 -10.52 -10.74
C GLY A 100 13.92 -11.43 -9.81
N ASP A 101 14.55 -10.87 -8.77
CA ASP A 101 15.23 -11.61 -7.72
C ASP A 101 14.19 -12.11 -6.71
N TYR A 102 13.47 -13.16 -7.13
CA TYR A 102 12.36 -13.68 -6.34
C TYR A 102 12.82 -14.40 -5.08
N GLU A 103 13.96 -15.07 -5.10
CA GLU A 103 14.53 -15.75 -3.93
C GLU A 103 14.80 -14.76 -2.80
N SER A 104 15.50 -13.66 -3.09
CA SER A 104 15.73 -12.59 -2.10
C SER A 104 14.41 -11.96 -1.63
N ALA A 105 13.44 -11.78 -2.53
CA ALA A 105 12.13 -11.24 -2.17
C ALA A 105 11.36 -12.18 -1.23
N ILE A 106 11.38 -13.49 -1.50
CA ILE A 106 10.76 -14.53 -0.66
C ILE A 106 11.38 -14.51 0.75
N ALA A 107 12.70 -14.51 0.87
CA ALA A 107 13.39 -14.50 2.16
C ALA A 107 12.97 -13.29 3.02
N GLU A 108 12.98 -12.08 2.44
CA GLU A 108 12.60 -10.85 3.15
C GLU A 108 11.09 -10.82 3.50
N TYR A 109 10.20 -11.25 2.58
CA TYR A 109 8.76 -11.28 2.87
C TYR A 109 8.39 -12.37 3.88
N ARG A 110 9.09 -13.52 3.89
CA ARG A 110 8.92 -14.56 4.89
C ARG A 110 9.24 -14.03 6.28
N THR A 111 10.39 -13.39 6.46
CA THR A 111 10.76 -12.73 7.72
C THR A 111 9.72 -11.70 8.16
N LEU A 112 9.23 -10.86 7.23
CA LEU A 112 8.19 -9.87 7.55
C LEU A 112 6.87 -10.51 7.97
N ALA A 113 6.46 -11.62 7.35
CA ALA A 113 5.25 -12.35 7.68
C ALA A 113 5.35 -13.07 9.03
N GLU A 114 6.54 -13.57 9.38
CA GLU A 114 6.81 -14.19 10.68
C GLU A 114 6.85 -13.15 11.82
N GLU A 115 7.54 -12.02 11.61
CA GLU A 115 7.61 -10.96 12.62
C GLU A 115 6.27 -10.26 12.84
N ARG A 116 5.46 -10.17 11.80
CA ARG A 116 4.17 -9.47 11.79
C ARG A 116 3.20 -10.17 10.86
N PRO A 117 2.35 -11.07 11.36
CA PRO A 117 1.39 -11.81 10.55
C PRO A 117 0.27 -10.87 10.06
N LEU A 118 0.54 -10.14 9.00
CA LEU A 118 -0.40 -9.25 8.32
C LEU A 118 -0.73 -9.82 6.95
N ALA A 119 -1.99 -9.75 6.55
CA ALA A 119 -2.48 -10.23 5.25
C ALA A 119 -1.61 -9.75 4.08
N ARG A 120 -1.15 -8.48 4.13
CA ARG A 120 -0.29 -7.92 3.09
C ARG A 120 1.05 -8.62 2.93
N TYR A 121 1.70 -9.03 4.03
CA TYR A 121 3.01 -9.68 3.96
C TYR A 121 2.88 -11.11 3.46
N HIS A 122 1.87 -11.85 3.91
CA HIS A 122 1.55 -13.17 3.37
C HIS A 122 1.18 -13.11 1.89
N ALA A 123 0.40 -12.11 1.45
CA ALA A 123 0.06 -11.97 0.04
C ALA A 123 1.27 -11.55 -0.83
N PHE A 124 2.19 -10.72 -0.32
CA PHE A 124 3.42 -10.37 -1.03
C PHE A 124 4.37 -11.57 -1.12
N LEU A 125 4.45 -12.37 -0.05
CA LEU A 125 5.15 -13.66 -0.07
C LEU A 125 4.56 -14.59 -1.13
N GLY A 126 3.23 -14.75 -1.14
CA GLY A 126 2.53 -15.55 -2.15
C GLY A 126 2.80 -15.08 -3.58
N ALA A 127 2.83 -13.75 -3.82
CA ALA A 127 3.18 -13.20 -5.11
C ALA A 127 4.63 -13.54 -5.53
N ALA A 128 5.59 -13.47 -4.60
CA ALA A 128 7.00 -13.77 -4.85
C ALA A 128 7.21 -15.26 -5.13
N LEU A 129 6.63 -16.15 -4.31
CA LEU A 129 6.64 -17.59 -4.51
C LEU A 129 6.01 -17.98 -5.85
N GLY A 130 4.84 -17.39 -6.16
CA GLY A 130 4.18 -17.61 -7.44
C GLY A 130 5.00 -17.15 -8.63
N ALA A 131 5.73 -16.05 -8.54
CA ALA A 131 6.64 -15.58 -9.59
C ALA A 131 7.88 -16.47 -9.73
N ASN A 132 8.34 -17.06 -8.63
CA ASN A 132 9.46 -18.01 -8.61
C ASN A 132 9.08 -19.42 -9.09
N GLY A 133 7.79 -19.69 -9.30
CA GLY A 133 7.30 -21.00 -9.77
C GLY A 133 6.87 -21.95 -8.64
N GLU A 134 6.98 -21.56 -7.38
CA GLU A 134 6.62 -22.32 -6.19
C GLU A 134 5.10 -22.23 -5.95
N SER A 135 4.35 -22.97 -6.76
CA SER A 135 2.89 -22.86 -6.85
C SER A 135 2.17 -23.23 -5.56
N GLU A 136 2.55 -24.33 -4.91
CA GLU A 136 1.88 -24.82 -3.71
C GLU A 136 2.10 -23.88 -2.54
N GLU A 137 3.34 -23.46 -2.29
CA GLU A 137 3.68 -22.50 -1.24
C GLU A 137 3.03 -21.13 -1.49
N SER A 138 2.92 -20.70 -2.76
CA SER A 138 2.21 -19.47 -3.13
C SER A 138 0.73 -19.52 -2.76
N ILE A 139 0.07 -20.65 -3.01
CA ILE A 139 -1.33 -20.88 -2.62
C ILE A 139 -1.46 -20.86 -1.10
N GLU A 140 -0.56 -21.54 -0.38
CA GLU A 140 -0.57 -21.56 1.08
C GLU A 140 -0.37 -20.16 1.68
N ALA A 141 0.61 -19.41 1.20
CA ALA A 141 0.83 -18.03 1.62
C ALA A 141 -0.39 -17.13 1.35
N SER A 142 -1.03 -17.32 0.19
CA SER A 142 -2.27 -16.60 -0.14
C SER A 142 -3.44 -17.00 0.77
N ASN A 143 -3.54 -18.26 1.16
CA ASN A 143 -4.54 -18.75 2.13
C ASN A 143 -4.33 -18.11 3.51
N ARG A 144 -3.09 -18.07 4.00
CA ARG A 144 -2.75 -17.39 5.27
C ARG A 144 -3.11 -15.90 5.23
N ALA A 145 -2.87 -15.24 4.09
CA ALA A 145 -3.31 -13.86 3.92
C ALA A 145 -4.82 -13.69 4.06
N LEU A 146 -5.62 -14.65 3.58
CA LEU A 146 -7.08 -14.64 3.66
C LEU A 146 -7.61 -15.07 5.03
N GLU A 147 -6.85 -15.83 5.80
CA GLU A 147 -7.14 -16.11 7.21
C GLU A 147 -6.99 -14.86 8.06
N GLU A 148 -5.93 -14.06 7.82
CA GLU A 148 -5.71 -12.79 8.49
C GLU A 148 -6.71 -11.70 8.07
N ASP A 149 -7.06 -11.62 6.77
CA ASP A 149 -8.02 -10.66 6.24
C ASP A 149 -8.76 -11.24 5.02
N PRO A 150 -10.00 -11.77 5.23
CA PRO A 150 -10.82 -12.31 4.14
C PRO A 150 -11.20 -11.30 3.03
N GLN A 151 -11.02 -10.00 3.30
CA GLN A 151 -11.26 -8.94 2.32
C GLN A 151 -10.02 -8.51 1.55
N TYR A 152 -8.87 -9.16 1.77
CA TYR A 152 -7.63 -8.78 1.10
C TYR A 152 -7.58 -9.29 -0.35
N GLY A 153 -8.12 -8.52 -1.28
CA GLY A 153 -8.33 -8.90 -2.69
C GLY A 153 -7.07 -9.33 -3.42
N LEU A 154 -5.88 -8.82 -3.04
CA LEU A 154 -4.62 -9.20 -3.68
C LEU A 154 -4.27 -10.68 -3.42
N ALA A 155 -4.65 -11.26 -2.29
CA ALA A 155 -4.41 -12.68 -2.01
C ALA A 155 -5.24 -13.58 -2.94
N TYR A 156 -6.51 -13.27 -3.16
CA TYR A 156 -7.33 -13.97 -4.16
C TYR A 156 -6.73 -13.83 -5.56
N TYR A 157 -6.31 -12.63 -5.94
CA TYR A 157 -5.71 -12.37 -7.24
C TYR A 157 -4.44 -13.22 -7.47
N ASN A 158 -3.52 -13.25 -6.49
CA ASN A 158 -2.29 -14.05 -6.58
C ASN A 158 -2.59 -15.54 -6.71
N ARG A 159 -3.53 -16.06 -5.91
CA ARG A 159 -3.94 -17.48 -5.96
C ARG A 159 -4.59 -17.83 -7.30
N ALA A 160 -5.39 -16.92 -7.86
CA ALA A 160 -5.97 -17.08 -9.19
C ALA A 160 -4.91 -17.18 -10.29
N LEU A 161 -3.85 -16.37 -10.22
CA LEU A 161 -2.74 -16.43 -11.20
C LEU A 161 -2.05 -17.79 -11.16
N VAL A 162 -1.85 -18.38 -9.97
CA VAL A 162 -1.30 -19.72 -9.83
C VAL A 162 -2.27 -20.77 -10.42
N HIS A 163 -3.56 -20.70 -10.07
CA HIS A 163 -4.56 -21.63 -10.59
C HIS A 163 -4.68 -21.57 -12.12
N ARG A 164 -4.56 -20.38 -12.73
CA ARG A 164 -4.50 -20.25 -14.20
C ARG A 164 -3.29 -20.97 -14.79
N ARG A 165 -2.13 -20.78 -14.22
CA ARG A 165 -0.88 -21.43 -14.69
C ARG A 165 -0.96 -22.94 -14.61
N GLU A 166 -1.65 -23.46 -13.61
CA GLU A 166 -1.91 -24.89 -13.43
C GLU A 166 -3.14 -25.40 -14.21
N ASN A 167 -3.70 -24.58 -15.10
CA ASN A 167 -4.89 -24.89 -15.90
C ASN A 167 -6.14 -25.24 -15.06
N ARG A 168 -6.21 -24.78 -13.80
CA ARG A 168 -7.36 -24.96 -12.89
C ARG A 168 -8.38 -23.84 -13.11
N ARG A 169 -8.96 -23.75 -14.31
CA ARG A 169 -9.78 -22.61 -14.79
C ARG A 169 -10.91 -22.25 -13.82
N SER A 170 -11.72 -23.21 -13.38
CA SER A 170 -12.84 -22.95 -12.48
C SER A 170 -12.42 -22.32 -11.14
N ARG A 171 -11.28 -22.75 -10.56
CA ARG A 171 -10.73 -22.16 -9.34
C ARG A 171 -10.21 -20.76 -9.59
N ALA A 172 -9.54 -20.55 -10.72
CA ALA A 172 -9.03 -19.24 -11.11
C ALA A 172 -10.18 -18.23 -11.28
N ALA A 173 -11.22 -18.58 -12.03
CA ALA A 173 -12.40 -17.71 -12.22
C ALA A 173 -13.07 -17.34 -10.90
N LYS A 174 -13.26 -18.31 -10.00
CA LYS A 174 -13.83 -18.07 -8.67
C LYS A 174 -12.99 -17.10 -7.83
N ASP A 175 -11.66 -17.25 -7.86
CA ASP A 175 -10.76 -16.38 -7.10
C ASP A 175 -10.64 -15.00 -7.77
N LEU A 176 -10.67 -14.88 -9.11
CA LEU A 176 -10.71 -13.59 -9.81
C LEU A 176 -11.98 -12.81 -9.44
N GLN A 177 -13.14 -13.47 -9.41
CA GLN A 177 -14.38 -12.83 -9.00
C GLN A 177 -14.30 -12.33 -7.56
N ARG A 178 -13.82 -13.16 -6.63
CA ARG A 178 -13.63 -12.77 -5.23
C ARG A 178 -12.63 -11.60 -5.07
N ALA A 179 -11.55 -11.60 -5.87
CA ALA A 179 -10.59 -10.50 -5.88
C ALA A 179 -11.25 -9.17 -6.31
N ILE A 180 -12.12 -9.21 -7.34
CA ILE A 180 -12.85 -8.03 -7.83
C ILE A 180 -13.81 -7.49 -6.79
N ASP A 181 -14.52 -8.37 -6.08
CA ASP A 181 -15.51 -8.02 -5.07
C ASP A 181 -14.86 -7.53 -3.77
N ALA A 182 -13.64 -7.99 -3.48
CA ALA A 182 -12.86 -7.61 -2.31
C ALA A 182 -12.08 -6.29 -2.50
N ASP A 183 -11.21 -6.00 -1.52
CA ASP A 183 -10.35 -4.80 -1.50
C ASP A 183 -9.12 -4.97 -2.42
N LEU A 184 -9.36 -5.12 -3.72
CA LEU A 184 -8.30 -5.18 -4.73
C LEU A 184 -7.97 -3.78 -5.25
N PRO A 185 -6.69 -3.34 -5.27
CA PRO A 185 -6.32 -2.05 -5.84
C PRO A 185 -6.78 -1.90 -7.30
N ARG A 186 -7.27 -0.70 -7.65
CA ARG A 186 -7.88 -0.41 -8.97
C ARG A 186 -7.04 -0.89 -10.16
N ARG A 187 -5.71 -0.73 -10.08
CA ARG A 187 -4.78 -1.18 -11.14
C ARG A 187 -4.89 -2.69 -11.42
N PHE A 188 -5.18 -3.51 -10.41
CA PHE A 188 -5.35 -4.95 -10.55
C PHE A 188 -6.78 -5.34 -10.88
N LYS A 189 -7.81 -4.53 -10.52
CA LYS A 189 -9.22 -4.84 -10.84
C LYS A 189 -9.45 -4.97 -12.34
N ASN A 190 -8.86 -4.08 -13.15
CA ASN A 190 -9.00 -4.16 -14.61
C ASN A 190 -8.31 -5.41 -15.18
N ALA A 191 -7.11 -5.74 -14.67
CA ALA A 191 -6.42 -6.97 -15.05
C ALA A 191 -7.21 -8.21 -14.64
N ALA A 192 -7.78 -8.22 -13.42
CA ALA A 192 -8.59 -9.34 -12.94
C ALA A 192 -9.85 -9.56 -13.79
N ARG A 193 -10.54 -8.49 -14.21
CA ARG A 193 -11.73 -8.60 -15.11
C ARG A 193 -11.34 -9.20 -16.45
N LYS A 194 -10.28 -8.68 -17.07
CA LYS A 194 -9.80 -9.23 -18.34
C LYS A 194 -9.43 -10.71 -18.22
N LEU A 195 -8.72 -11.08 -17.15
CA LEU A 195 -8.34 -12.47 -16.90
C LEU A 195 -9.56 -13.37 -16.64
N LEU A 196 -10.60 -12.85 -16.01
CA LEU A 196 -11.86 -13.58 -15.79
C LEU A 196 -12.55 -13.89 -17.14
N GLU A 197 -12.70 -12.87 -18.00
CA GLU A 197 -13.25 -13.02 -19.37
C GLU A 197 -12.47 -14.05 -20.21
N GLU A 198 -11.13 -14.09 -20.06
CA GLU A 198 -10.28 -15.08 -20.76
C GLU A 198 -10.37 -16.51 -20.19
N THR A 199 -10.93 -16.65 -18.98
CA THR A 199 -10.94 -17.92 -18.24
C THR A 199 -12.29 -18.64 -18.34
N GLU A 200 -13.38 -17.89 -18.63
CA GLU A 200 -14.71 -18.41 -18.95
C GLU A 200 -14.75 -19.04 -20.35
#